data_92604170daa30fef19a75037d2c20aa4
#
_entry.id   92604170daa30fef19a75037d2c20aa4
#
_cell.length_a   1.000
_cell.length_b   1.000
_cell.length_c   1.000
_cell.angle_alpha   90.00
_cell.angle_beta   90.00
_cell.angle_gamma   90.00
#
_symmetry.space_group_name_H-M   'P 1'
#
loop_
_entity.id
_entity.type
_entity.pdbx_description
1 polymer ?
#
loop_
_entity_poly.entity_id
_entity_poly.type
_entity_poly.pdbx_seq_one_letter_code
_entity_poly.pdbx_strand_id
1 'polypeptide(L)'
;SSLVGSEMCIRDRPDYIQGLTLTGGDPLLPENRTTIFRICKCVYKEFGRKKDIWLWTGYTYEELRQEWMESWDGVILVNIFSYINVLVDGPFIEAQKDISLPYMGSSNQRVIDIWKSAGKDNPVLWWTPEEKGK
;
A
#
# COMPACT_ATOMS: atom_id res chain seq x y z
N SER A 1 16.43 11.18 3.20
CA SER A 1 15.38 10.71 4.08
C SER A 1 15.42 9.18 4.19
N SER A 2 14.61 8.65 5.07
CA SER A 2 14.53 7.20 5.27
C SER A 2 14.10 6.44 4.02
N LEU A 3 13.32 7.06 3.15
CA LEU A 3 12.84 6.41 1.93
C LEU A 3 13.97 6.16 0.94
N VAL A 4 14.91 7.09 0.84
CA VAL A 4 16.08 6.91 -0.03
C VAL A 4 16.96 5.77 0.49
N GLY A 5 17.16 5.71 1.80
CA GLY A 5 17.89 4.61 2.41
C GLY A 5 17.22 3.26 2.19
N SER A 6 15.88 3.24 2.22
CA SER A 6 15.12 2.02 1.97
C SER A 6 15.33 1.50 0.55
N GLU A 7 15.43 2.39 -0.43
CA GLU A 7 15.67 2.01 -1.83
C GLU A 7 16.99 1.26 -1.99
N MET A 8 18.03 1.71 -1.30
CA MET A 8 19.33 1.03 -1.32
C MET A 8 19.28 -0.33 -0.62
N CYS A 9 18.57 -0.40 0.50
CA CYS A 9 18.45 -1.64 1.27
C CYS A 9 17.74 -2.76 0.51
N ILE A 10 16.82 -2.43 -0.38
CA ILE A 10 16.09 -3.43 -1.17
C ILE A 10 17.03 -4.29 -1.99
N ARG A 11 18.07 -3.70 -2.56
CA ARG A 11 19.02 -4.42 -3.43
C ARG A 11 19.81 -5.47 -2.67
N ASP A 12 20.04 -5.26 -1.38
CA ASP A 12 20.87 -6.13 -0.57
C ASP A 12 20.04 -7.16 0.22
N ARG A 13 18.72 -7.15 0.07
CA ARG A 13 17.87 -8.07 0.83
C ARG A 13 17.97 -9.49 0.31
N PRO A 14 18.02 -10.45 1.22
CA PRO A 14 18.04 -11.86 0.83
C PRO A 14 16.77 -12.29 0.09
N ASP A 15 16.91 -13.28 -0.79
CA ASP A 15 15.77 -13.77 -1.60
C ASP A 15 14.64 -14.37 -0.76
N TYR A 16 14.91 -14.82 0.47
CA TYR A 16 13.87 -15.40 1.31
C TYR A 16 12.89 -14.36 1.88
N ILE A 17 13.18 -13.07 1.74
CA ILE A 17 12.25 -12.02 2.17
C ILE A 17 11.11 -11.95 1.16
N GLN A 18 9.88 -12.15 1.65
CA GLN A 18 8.71 -12.28 0.78
C GLN A 18 8.24 -10.98 0.15
N GLY A 19 8.51 -9.84 0.79
CA GLY A 19 8.02 -8.59 0.25
C GLY A 19 8.54 -7.36 0.97
N LEU A 20 7.99 -6.24 0.61
CA LEU A 20 8.32 -4.93 1.16
C LEU A 20 7.07 -4.27 1.73
N THR A 21 7.21 -3.72 2.91
CA THR A 21 6.15 -2.95 3.57
C THR A 21 6.53 -1.48 3.55
N LEU A 22 5.63 -0.64 3.02
CA LEU A 22 5.81 0.81 2.93
C LEU A 22 4.92 1.47 3.98
N THR A 23 5.55 1.96 5.05
CA THR A 23 4.87 2.58 6.18
C THR A 23 5.78 3.65 6.80
N GLY A 24 5.38 4.22 7.93
CA GLY A 24 6.07 5.33 8.55
C GLY A 24 5.26 6.60 8.32
N GLY A 25 5.86 7.68 7.84
CA GLY A 25 5.09 8.82 7.33
C GLY A 25 4.21 8.34 6.18
N ASP A 26 3.08 9.00 5.93
CA ASP A 26 2.16 8.50 4.90
C ASP A 26 2.85 8.48 3.53
N PRO A 27 3.04 7.29 2.94
CA PRO A 27 3.73 7.17 1.65
C PRO A 27 2.97 7.79 0.49
N LEU A 28 1.67 8.02 0.63
CA LEU A 28 0.86 8.58 -0.45
C LEU A 28 0.58 10.08 -0.30
N LEU A 29 1.24 10.76 0.65
CA LEU A 29 1.27 12.22 0.62
C LEU A 29 1.91 12.65 -0.70
N PRO A 30 1.39 13.73 -1.33
CA PRO A 30 1.89 14.17 -2.64
C PRO A 30 3.42 14.30 -2.72
N GLU A 31 4.06 14.82 -1.68
CA GLU A 31 5.50 15.00 -1.64
C GLU A 31 6.28 13.68 -1.62
N ASN A 32 5.64 12.56 -1.26
CA ASN A 32 6.30 11.26 -1.15
C ASN A 32 6.07 10.36 -2.36
N ARG A 33 5.11 10.67 -3.21
CA ARG A 33 4.65 9.77 -4.28
C ARG A 33 5.73 9.42 -5.29
N THR A 34 6.55 10.38 -5.68
CA THR A 34 7.62 10.11 -6.64
C THR A 34 8.63 9.13 -6.06
N THR A 35 9.00 9.31 -4.79
CA THR A 35 9.93 8.41 -4.11
C THR A 35 9.34 7.01 -3.97
N ILE A 36 8.07 6.92 -3.59
CA ILE A 36 7.37 5.63 -3.46
C ILE A 36 7.31 4.92 -4.81
N PHE A 37 7.00 5.64 -5.88
CA PHE A 37 7.00 5.07 -7.23
C PHE A 37 8.37 4.49 -7.58
N ARG A 38 9.45 5.21 -7.28
CA ARG A 38 10.81 4.74 -7.54
C ARG A 38 11.13 3.48 -6.76
N ILE A 39 10.71 3.42 -5.51
CA ILE A 39 10.92 2.23 -4.66
C ILE A 39 10.18 1.02 -5.26
N CYS A 40 8.91 1.20 -5.61
CA CYS A 40 8.11 0.13 -6.21
C CYS A 40 8.74 -0.36 -7.52
N LYS A 41 9.18 0.57 -8.35
CA LYS A 41 9.83 0.25 -9.62
C LYS A 41 11.13 -0.52 -9.39
N CYS A 42 11.90 -0.14 -8.37
CA CYS A 42 13.14 -0.81 -8.01
C CYS A 42 12.88 -2.24 -7.54
N VAL A 43 11.87 -2.45 -6.71
CA VAL A 43 11.48 -3.80 -6.27
C VAL A 43 11.09 -4.66 -7.47
N TYR A 44 10.28 -4.12 -8.36
CA TYR A 44 9.86 -4.85 -9.56
C TYR A 44 11.06 -5.19 -10.45
N LYS A 45 11.98 -4.26 -10.62
CA LYS A 45 13.17 -4.48 -11.45
C LYS A 45 14.05 -5.60 -10.89
N GLU A 46 14.22 -5.65 -9.56
CA GLU A 46 15.09 -6.65 -8.92
C GLU A 46 14.42 -8.01 -8.75
N PHE A 47 13.13 -8.03 -8.44
CA PHE A 47 12.43 -9.25 -8.04
C PHE A 47 11.26 -9.63 -8.93
N GLY A 48 10.88 -8.78 -9.88
CA GLY A 48 9.69 -9.00 -10.69
C GLY A 48 8.45 -9.04 -9.81
N ARG A 49 7.60 -10.01 -10.04
CA ARG A 49 6.38 -10.21 -9.24
C ARG A 49 6.55 -11.23 -8.11
N LYS A 50 7.78 -11.64 -7.85
CA LYS A 50 8.06 -12.64 -6.80
C LYS A 50 7.92 -12.10 -5.39
N LYS A 51 7.97 -10.77 -5.23
CA LYS A 51 7.85 -10.12 -3.92
C LYS A 51 6.60 -9.28 -3.90
N ASP A 52 5.87 -9.35 -2.79
CA ASP A 52 4.68 -8.54 -2.58
C ASP A 52 5.06 -7.17 -2.04
N ILE A 53 4.31 -6.16 -2.42
CA ILE A 53 4.45 -4.82 -1.87
C ILE A 53 3.15 -4.48 -1.14
N TRP A 54 3.26 -4.18 0.14
CA TRP A 54 2.17 -3.74 1.01
C TRP A 54 2.37 -2.27 1.33
N LEU A 55 1.30 -1.51 1.27
CA LEU A 55 1.36 -0.08 1.51
C LEU A 55 0.26 0.33 2.48
N TRP A 56 0.64 1.06 3.54
CA TRP A 56 -0.30 1.62 4.52
C TRP A 56 -0.46 3.10 4.26
N THR A 57 -1.71 3.58 4.22
CA THR A 57 -2.00 4.99 4.00
C THR A 57 -3.18 5.44 4.87
N GLY A 58 -3.20 6.72 5.22
CA GLY A 58 -4.35 7.31 5.90
C GLY A 58 -5.46 7.73 4.95
N TYR A 59 -5.20 7.74 3.64
CA TYR A 59 -6.25 7.99 2.64
C TYR A 59 -7.16 6.77 2.52
N THR A 60 -8.42 6.99 2.13
CA THR A 60 -9.25 5.88 1.72
C THR A 60 -9.01 5.55 0.25
N TYR A 61 -9.29 4.31 -0.13
CA TYR A 61 -9.19 3.88 -1.53
C TYR A 61 -10.05 4.77 -2.43
N GLU A 62 -11.24 5.13 -1.96
CA GLU A 62 -12.16 6.00 -2.72
C GLU A 62 -11.58 7.38 -2.95
N GLU A 63 -10.95 7.98 -1.94
CA GLU A 63 -10.29 9.27 -2.08
C GLU A 63 -9.17 9.22 -3.13
N LEU A 64 -8.35 8.18 -3.08
CA LEU A 64 -7.24 8.00 -4.01
C LEU A 64 -7.75 7.75 -5.43
N ARG A 65 -8.78 6.94 -5.57
CA ARG A 65 -9.41 6.64 -6.85
C ARG A 65 -9.97 7.90 -7.49
N GLN A 66 -10.66 8.72 -6.71
CA GLN A 66 -11.19 9.98 -7.21
C GLN A 66 -10.07 10.90 -7.69
N GLU A 67 -8.98 10.95 -6.94
CA GLU A 67 -7.85 11.82 -7.30
C GLU A 67 -7.22 11.39 -8.62
N TRP A 68 -6.96 10.11 -8.83
CA TRP A 68 -6.34 9.69 -10.09
C TRP A 68 -7.27 9.79 -11.29
N MET A 69 -8.58 9.80 -11.07
CA MET A 69 -9.55 9.98 -12.15
C MET A 69 -9.75 11.43 -12.54
N GLU A 70 -9.51 12.37 -11.62
CA GLU A 70 -9.85 13.78 -11.81
C GLU A 70 -8.64 14.70 -12.01
N SER A 71 -7.43 14.23 -11.75
CA SER A 71 -6.25 15.08 -11.72
C SER A 71 -5.07 14.46 -12.46
N TRP A 72 -4.33 15.29 -13.20
CA TRP A 72 -3.06 14.88 -13.79
C TRP A 72 -2.06 14.42 -12.72
N ASP A 73 -2.09 15.08 -11.55
CA ASP A 73 -1.21 14.71 -10.44
C ASP A 73 -1.56 13.34 -9.88
N GLY A 74 -2.76 12.85 -10.15
CA GLY A 74 -3.20 11.53 -9.73
C GLY A 74 -2.67 10.40 -10.60
N VAL A 75 -2.09 10.68 -11.75
CA VAL A 75 -1.56 9.62 -12.64
C VAL A 75 -0.47 8.81 -11.94
N ILE A 76 0.33 9.45 -11.10
CA ILE A 76 1.37 8.72 -10.36
C ILE A 76 0.78 7.68 -9.42
N LEU A 77 -0.43 7.90 -8.89
CA LEU A 77 -1.12 6.92 -8.06
C LEU A 77 -1.44 5.65 -8.85
N VAL A 78 -1.89 5.80 -10.09
CA VAL A 78 -2.16 4.65 -10.96
C VAL A 78 -0.87 3.86 -11.17
N ASN A 79 0.23 4.56 -11.40
CA ASN A 79 1.53 3.91 -11.59
C ASN A 79 2.00 3.18 -10.32
N ILE A 80 1.84 3.77 -9.15
CA ILE A 80 2.15 3.13 -7.89
C ILE A 80 1.30 1.87 -7.71
N PHE A 81 0.00 1.98 -7.95
CA PHE A 81 -0.95 0.88 -7.78
C PHE A 81 -0.70 -0.27 -8.75
N SER A 82 -0.03 -0.01 -9.87
CA SER A 82 0.35 -1.10 -10.78
C SER A 82 1.41 -2.02 -10.20
N TYR A 83 2.11 -1.59 -9.15
CA TYR A 83 3.17 -2.37 -8.51
C TYR A 83 2.77 -2.96 -7.17
N ILE A 84 1.82 -2.36 -6.45
CA ILE A 84 1.48 -2.84 -5.11
C ILE A 84 0.43 -3.95 -5.15
N ASN A 85 0.51 -4.85 -4.19
CA ASN A 85 -0.39 -6.00 -4.09
C ASN A 85 -1.51 -5.75 -3.09
N VAL A 86 -1.18 -5.11 -1.97
CA VAL A 86 -2.13 -4.89 -0.88
C VAL A 86 -2.02 -3.46 -0.37
N LEU A 87 -3.16 -2.81 -0.24
CA LEU A 87 -3.28 -1.48 0.34
C LEU A 87 -4.06 -1.59 1.65
N VAL A 88 -3.48 -1.14 2.75
CA VAL A 88 -4.22 -0.96 4.00
C VAL A 88 -4.61 0.50 4.06
N ASP A 89 -5.90 0.78 3.92
CA ASP A 89 -6.41 2.13 3.71
C ASP A 89 -7.16 2.70 4.90
N GLY A 90 -7.32 4.01 4.91
CA GLY A 90 -8.12 4.74 5.87
C GLY A 90 -7.32 5.31 7.03
N PRO A 91 -7.80 6.42 7.59
CA PRO A 91 -7.09 7.07 8.70
C PRO A 91 -7.13 6.21 9.95
N PHE A 92 -6.10 6.32 10.79
CA PHE A 92 -6.15 5.71 12.12
C PHE A 92 -7.10 6.53 12.99
N ILE A 93 -8.11 5.85 13.54
CA ILE A 93 -9.11 6.49 14.42
C ILE A 93 -8.97 5.89 15.81
N GLU A 94 -8.53 6.72 16.76
CA GLU A 94 -8.24 6.27 18.13
C GLU A 94 -9.45 5.60 18.78
N ALA A 95 -10.65 6.12 18.56
CA ALA A 95 -11.87 5.55 19.11
C ALA A 95 -12.18 4.14 18.59
N GLN A 96 -11.59 3.76 17.49
CA GLN A 96 -11.77 2.44 16.85
C GLN A 96 -10.51 1.59 16.92
N LYS A 97 -9.54 2.00 17.74
CA LYS A 97 -8.31 1.26 17.94
C LYS A 97 -8.60 -0.16 18.42
N ASP A 98 -7.96 -1.14 17.79
CA ASP A 98 -8.13 -2.54 18.15
C ASP A 98 -6.81 -3.28 17.91
N ILE A 99 -6.07 -3.51 18.99
CA ILE A 99 -4.76 -4.15 18.90
C ILE A 99 -4.84 -5.64 18.54
N SER A 100 -6.03 -6.22 18.58
CA SER A 100 -6.22 -7.63 18.21
C SER A 100 -6.33 -7.83 16.70
N LEU A 101 -6.51 -6.76 15.93
CA LEU A 101 -6.61 -6.85 14.47
C LEU A 101 -5.23 -6.98 13.84
N PRO A 102 -5.02 -7.97 12.96
CA PRO A 102 -3.78 -8.02 12.19
C PRO A 102 -3.84 -6.97 11.08
N TYR A 103 -2.70 -6.47 10.67
CA TYR A 103 -2.51 -5.55 9.54
C TYR A 103 -3.03 -4.13 9.75
N MET A 104 -3.95 -3.89 10.69
CA MET A 104 -4.62 -2.60 10.88
C MET A 104 -4.46 -2.11 12.32
N GLY A 105 -4.49 -0.78 12.50
CA GLY A 105 -4.46 -0.17 13.83
C GLY A 105 -5.84 0.13 14.38
N SER A 106 -6.84 0.34 13.52
CA SER A 106 -8.21 0.64 13.92
C SER A 106 -9.20 -0.10 13.01
N SER A 107 -10.39 -0.37 13.52
CA SER A 107 -11.37 -1.23 12.86
C SER A 107 -11.97 -0.63 11.58
N ASN A 108 -11.85 0.68 11.39
CA ASN A 108 -12.34 1.35 10.18
C ASN A 108 -11.46 1.09 8.96
N GLN A 109 -10.22 0.67 9.17
CA GLN A 109 -9.27 0.44 8.08
C GLN A 109 -9.60 -0.87 7.35
N ARG A 110 -9.12 -0.97 6.10
CA ARG A 110 -9.40 -2.15 5.27
C ARG A 110 -8.10 -2.67 4.68
N VAL A 111 -8.04 -3.96 4.43
CA VAL A 111 -6.92 -4.63 3.76
C VAL A 111 -7.41 -5.00 2.37
N ILE A 112 -6.97 -4.25 1.37
CA ILE A 112 -7.52 -4.28 0.01
C ILE A 112 -6.57 -5.01 -0.93
N ASP A 113 -7.13 -5.95 -1.71
CA ASP A 113 -6.41 -6.61 -2.79
C ASP A 113 -6.47 -5.70 -4.02
N ILE A 114 -5.37 -5.05 -4.34
CA ILE A 114 -5.35 -4.04 -5.41
C ILE A 114 -5.61 -4.68 -6.78
N TRP A 115 -5.03 -5.83 -7.04
CA TRP A 115 -5.18 -6.50 -8.34
C TRP A 115 -6.61 -6.95 -8.59
N LYS A 116 -7.24 -7.54 -7.57
CA LYS A 116 -8.64 -7.98 -7.68
C LYS A 116 -9.61 -6.81 -7.71
N SER A 117 -9.20 -5.67 -7.17
CA SER A 117 -10.05 -4.47 -7.15
C SER A 117 -10.08 -3.72 -8.48
N ALA A 118 -9.12 -3.98 -9.36
CA ALA A 118 -9.04 -3.28 -10.65
C ALA A 118 -10.29 -3.51 -11.48
N GLY A 119 -10.88 -2.42 -11.99
CA GLY A 119 -12.08 -2.47 -12.80
C GLY A 119 -13.37 -2.73 -12.04
N LYS A 120 -13.33 -2.77 -10.72
CA LYS A 120 -14.52 -3.00 -9.90
C LYS A 120 -15.01 -1.72 -9.26
N ASP A 121 -16.32 -1.64 -9.01
CA ASP A 121 -16.93 -0.46 -8.39
C ASP A 121 -16.53 -0.34 -6.91
N ASN A 122 -16.43 -1.48 -6.22
CA ASN A 122 -16.05 -1.52 -4.82
C ASN A 122 -14.74 -2.28 -4.66
N PRO A 123 -13.90 -1.91 -3.67
CA PRO A 123 -12.66 -2.63 -3.46
C PRO A 123 -12.91 -4.06 -3.00
N VAL A 124 -12.05 -4.97 -3.46
CA VAL A 124 -12.06 -6.37 -3.04
C VAL A 124 -11.10 -6.51 -1.87
N LEU A 125 -11.57 -7.06 -0.76
CA LEU A 125 -10.76 -7.18 0.43
C LEU A 125 -9.85 -8.41 0.34
N TRP A 126 -8.58 -8.20 0.70
CA TRP A 126 -7.60 -9.28 0.80
C TRP A 126 -7.79 -10.07 2.10
N TRP A 127 -8.23 -9.38 3.16
CA TRP A 127 -8.50 -9.97 4.47
C TRP A 127 -9.69 -9.27 5.10
N THR A 128 -10.51 -10.03 5.84
CA THR A 128 -11.65 -9.50 6.59
C THR A 128 -11.60 -9.98 8.02
N PRO A 129 -12.25 -9.26 8.96
CA PRO A 129 -12.30 -9.69 10.36
C PRO A 129 -12.91 -11.09 10.56
N GLU A 130 -13.75 -11.55 9.64
CA GLU A 130 -14.36 -12.88 9.72
C GLU A 130 -13.32 -13.98 9.56
N GLU A 131 -12.16 -13.68 9.01
CA GLU A 131 -11.06 -14.64 8.85
C GLU A 131 -10.16 -14.71 10.09
N LYS A 132 -10.43 -13.86 11.07
CA LYS A 132 -9.68 -13.84 12.32
C LYS A 132 -9.88 -15.18 13.06
N GLY A 133 -8.79 -15.83 13.42
CA GLY A 133 -8.84 -17.13 14.11
C GLY A 133 -8.70 -18.34 13.22
N LYS A 134 -8.55 -18.16 11.94
CA LYS A 134 -8.26 -19.25 11.00
C LYS A 134 -6.78 -19.65 11.01
#